data_6702bc63d3eb7347b5b3187ddf7b7c76
#
_entry.id   6702bc63d3eb7347b5b3187ddf7b7c76
#
_cell.length_a   1.000
_cell.length_b   1.000
_cell.length_c   1.000
_cell.angle_alpha   90.00
_cell.angle_beta   90.00
_cell.angle_gamma   90.00
#
_symmetry.space_group_name_H-M   'P 1'
#
loop_
_entity.id
_entity.type
_entity.pdbx_description
1 polymer ?
#
loop_
_entity_poly.entity_id
_entity_poly.type
_entity_poly.pdbx_seq_one_letter_code
_entity_poly.pdbx_strand_id
1 'polypeptide(L)'
;GLSVGESPEQRNEIVQYLTPQLPNDKPRYLMGVGKPLDIAYAVNNGVDMFDCVIPTRNARNGHLFTNKGIIRIRNNKYITDTNPIEQFCKCFTCKNYSKSYIRHLDRCNDILAARLMTIHNVYFYQEFMRKIRVAIAERRLGKYIEELENIYLSQGEQNGNY
;
A
#
# COMPACT_ATOMS: atom_id res chain seq x y z
N GLY A 1 2.89 -10.10 19.99
CA GLY A 1 2.87 -9.02 19.02
C GLY A 1 1.55 -8.95 18.29
N LEU A 2 1.22 -7.80 17.78
CA LEU A 2 0.09 -7.60 16.87
C LEU A 2 0.50 -8.01 15.45
N SER A 3 -0.38 -8.60 14.67
CA SER A 3 -0.14 -9.16 13.32
C SER A 3 0.29 -10.64 13.31
N VAL A 4 -0.21 -11.42 14.27
CA VAL A 4 0.06 -12.86 14.41
C VAL A 4 -1.20 -13.73 14.34
N GLY A 5 -2.34 -13.18 13.91
CA GLY A 5 -3.59 -13.95 13.74
C GLY A 5 -4.87 -13.20 14.14
N GLU A 6 -4.76 -12.05 14.76
CA GLU A 6 -5.92 -11.19 15.07
C GLU A 6 -6.54 -10.58 13.80
N SER A 7 -7.84 -10.29 13.86
CA SER A 7 -8.53 -9.56 12.80
C SER A 7 -8.07 -8.08 12.75
N PRO A 8 -8.26 -7.38 11.61
CA PRO A 8 -7.99 -5.94 11.52
C PRO A 8 -8.72 -5.13 12.60
N GLU A 9 -9.96 -5.49 12.92
CA GLU A 9 -10.79 -4.84 13.94
C GLU A 9 -10.16 -4.99 15.32
N GLN A 10 -9.83 -6.23 15.72
CA GLN A 10 -9.17 -6.53 16.99
C GLN A 10 -7.84 -5.79 17.12
N ARG A 11 -7.04 -5.76 16.06
CA ARG A 11 -5.78 -5.02 16.04
C ARG A 11 -6.01 -3.53 16.26
N ASN A 12 -6.98 -2.93 15.57
CA ASN A 12 -7.31 -1.51 15.70
C ASN A 12 -7.79 -1.17 17.12
N GLU A 13 -8.64 -1.99 17.73
CA GLU A 13 -9.07 -1.83 19.14
C GLU A 13 -7.89 -1.83 20.11
N ILE A 14 -6.95 -2.77 19.93
CA ILE A 14 -5.75 -2.85 20.79
C ILE A 14 -4.87 -1.62 20.60
N VAL A 15 -4.64 -1.19 19.34
CA VAL A 15 -3.84 0.01 19.04
C VAL A 15 -4.48 1.25 19.67
N GLN A 16 -5.79 1.42 19.53
CA GLN A 16 -6.54 2.54 20.09
C GLN A 16 -6.46 2.57 21.63
N TYR A 17 -6.54 1.40 22.28
CA TYR A 17 -6.44 1.27 23.73
C TYR A 17 -5.01 1.53 24.24
N LEU A 18 -4.01 0.97 23.55
CA LEU A 18 -2.63 0.96 24.03
C LEU A 18 -1.89 2.28 23.77
N THR A 19 -2.11 2.90 22.61
CA THR A 19 -1.33 4.05 22.15
C THR A 19 -1.36 5.24 23.15
N PRO A 20 -2.51 5.59 23.77
CA PRO A 20 -2.53 6.67 24.75
C PRO A 20 -1.72 6.40 26.04
N GLN A 21 -1.39 5.12 26.30
CA GLN A 21 -0.62 4.70 27.47
C GLN A 21 0.89 4.71 27.21
N LEU A 22 1.31 4.86 25.97
CA LEU A 22 2.72 4.94 25.58
C LEU A 22 3.26 6.38 25.73
N PRO A 23 4.57 6.54 25.95
CA PRO A 23 5.20 7.86 26.06
C PRO A 23 4.90 8.74 24.83
N ASN A 24 4.54 10.00 25.06
CA ASN A 24 4.23 10.94 24.00
C ASN A 24 5.47 11.55 23.34
N ASP A 25 6.62 11.50 24.02
CA ASP A 25 7.91 12.03 23.58
C ASP A 25 8.76 11.00 22.84
N LYS A 26 8.25 9.79 22.62
CA LYS A 26 8.92 8.69 21.92
C LYS A 26 8.14 8.24 20.71
N PRO A 27 8.81 7.84 19.61
CA PRO A 27 8.15 7.27 18.44
C PRO A 27 7.49 5.92 18.80
N ARG A 28 6.27 5.72 18.31
CA ARG A 28 5.47 4.52 18.51
C ARG A 28 5.54 3.65 17.27
N TYR A 29 6.06 2.44 17.42
CA TYR A 29 6.35 1.53 16.33
C TYR A 29 5.39 0.33 16.32
N LEU A 30 4.66 0.15 15.22
CA LEU A 30 3.78 -0.99 14.99
C LEU A 30 4.40 -1.91 13.95
N MET A 31 4.89 -3.07 14.41
CA MET A 31 5.61 -4.04 13.58
C MET A 31 4.68 -4.86 12.70
N GLY A 32 5.12 -5.14 11.47
CA GLY A 32 4.48 -6.11 10.57
C GLY A 32 3.17 -5.65 9.92
N VAL A 33 2.75 -4.40 10.12
CA VAL A 33 1.53 -3.83 9.53
C VAL A 33 1.88 -3.03 8.27
N GLY A 34 1.15 -3.33 7.17
CA GLY A 34 1.53 -2.74 5.89
C GLY A 34 0.44 -2.57 4.84
N LYS A 35 -0.80 -2.99 5.06
CA LYS A 35 -1.87 -2.59 4.15
C LYS A 35 -2.11 -1.08 4.29
N PRO A 36 -2.31 -0.33 3.17
CA PRO A 36 -2.45 1.13 3.24
C PRO A 36 -3.54 1.61 4.21
N LEU A 37 -4.70 0.97 4.21
CA LEU A 37 -5.79 1.33 5.11
C LEU A 37 -5.44 1.06 6.58
N ASP A 38 -4.80 -0.08 6.87
CA ASP A 38 -4.35 -0.43 8.23
C ASP A 38 -3.33 0.57 8.77
N ILE A 39 -2.38 1.01 7.91
CA ILE A 39 -1.42 2.06 8.26
C ILE A 39 -2.14 3.37 8.58
N ALA A 40 -3.11 3.78 7.75
CA ALA A 40 -3.83 5.03 7.94
C ALA A 40 -4.62 5.04 9.26
N TYR A 41 -5.30 3.96 9.59
CA TYR A 41 -5.98 3.80 10.89
C TYR A 41 -5.00 3.82 12.07
N ALA A 42 -3.88 3.11 11.97
CA ALA A 42 -2.90 3.08 13.04
C ALA A 42 -2.27 4.47 13.27
N VAL A 43 -1.98 5.23 12.20
CA VAL A 43 -1.51 6.62 12.31
C VAL A 43 -2.56 7.51 12.98
N ASN A 44 -3.83 7.36 12.63
CA ASN A 44 -4.93 8.11 13.27
C ASN A 44 -5.03 7.82 14.78
N ASN A 45 -4.60 6.64 15.20
CA ASN A 45 -4.51 6.25 16.62
C ASN A 45 -3.14 6.54 17.24
N GLY A 46 -2.26 7.29 16.57
CA GLY A 46 -1.01 7.80 17.14
C GLY A 46 0.21 6.90 16.95
N VAL A 47 0.22 5.98 15.99
CA VAL A 47 1.40 5.21 15.59
C VAL A 47 2.23 6.01 14.60
N ASP A 48 3.57 5.98 14.75
CA ASP A 48 4.52 6.80 13.97
C ASP A 48 5.31 5.99 12.96
N MET A 49 5.61 4.71 13.23
CA MET A 49 6.55 3.89 12.47
C MET A 49 5.99 2.52 12.13
N PHE A 50 6.34 2.02 10.95
CA PHE A 50 5.88 0.73 10.42
C PHE A 50 7.00 0.03 9.67
N ASP A 51 6.94 -1.30 9.64
CA ASP A 51 7.65 -2.14 8.68
C ASP A 51 6.72 -3.22 8.15
N CYS A 52 6.94 -3.64 6.92
CA CYS A 52 6.28 -4.83 6.38
C CYS A 52 6.92 -5.31 5.07
N VAL A 53 6.64 -6.56 4.72
CA VAL A 53 7.08 -7.16 3.45
C VAL A 53 6.10 -6.92 2.29
N ILE A 54 4.91 -6.35 2.57
CA ILE A 54 3.82 -6.21 1.58
C ILE A 54 4.28 -5.53 0.30
N PRO A 55 4.97 -4.37 0.32
CA PRO A 55 5.35 -3.69 -0.93
C PRO A 55 6.15 -4.58 -1.86
N THR A 56 7.16 -5.27 -1.33
CA THR A 56 8.07 -6.10 -2.11
C THR A 56 7.51 -7.49 -2.40
N ARG A 57 6.85 -8.14 -1.43
CA ARG A 57 6.21 -9.45 -1.61
C ARG A 57 5.10 -9.37 -2.65
N ASN A 58 4.21 -8.39 -2.54
CA ASN A 58 3.11 -8.21 -3.47
C ASN A 58 3.60 -7.88 -4.88
N ALA A 59 4.65 -7.07 -5.01
CA ALA A 59 5.28 -6.80 -6.29
C ALA A 59 5.73 -8.10 -6.99
N ARG A 60 6.47 -8.96 -6.30
CA ARG A 60 6.91 -10.26 -6.85
C ARG A 60 5.75 -11.18 -7.24
N ASN A 61 4.58 -10.97 -6.66
CA ASN A 61 3.35 -11.71 -6.98
C ASN A 61 2.47 -10.99 -8.02
N GLY A 62 2.97 -9.89 -8.62
CA GLY A 62 2.26 -9.16 -9.65
C GLY A 62 1.14 -8.25 -9.14
N HIS A 63 1.09 -7.96 -7.84
CA HIS A 63 0.15 -7.02 -7.23
C HIS A 63 0.80 -5.66 -7.03
N LEU A 64 0.24 -4.63 -7.69
CA LEU A 64 0.79 -3.28 -7.74
C LEU A 64 -0.18 -2.28 -7.14
N PHE A 65 0.31 -1.48 -6.21
CA PHE A 65 -0.48 -0.46 -5.52
C PHE A 65 -0.57 0.81 -6.36
N THR A 66 -1.78 1.37 -6.45
CA THR A 66 -2.05 2.63 -7.15
C THR A 66 -2.98 3.51 -6.32
N ASN A 67 -3.11 4.79 -6.68
CA ASN A 67 -4.09 5.69 -6.06
C ASN A 67 -5.55 5.31 -6.36
N LYS A 68 -5.78 4.30 -7.21
CA LYS A 68 -7.11 3.73 -7.52
C LYS A 68 -7.28 2.32 -6.96
N GLY A 69 -6.38 1.89 -6.06
CA GLY A 69 -6.37 0.57 -5.46
C GLY A 69 -5.29 -0.35 -6.05
N ILE A 70 -5.48 -1.65 -5.91
CA ILE A 70 -4.49 -2.66 -6.30
C ILE A 70 -4.82 -3.22 -7.68
N ILE A 71 -3.84 -3.26 -8.57
CA ILE A 71 -3.94 -3.95 -9.85
C ILE A 71 -3.14 -5.25 -9.84
N ARG A 72 -3.66 -6.26 -10.54
CA ARG A 72 -2.97 -7.54 -10.78
C ARG A 72 -2.41 -7.50 -12.20
N ILE A 73 -1.10 -7.32 -12.35
CA ILE A 73 -0.46 -7.14 -13.68
C ILE A 73 -0.67 -8.35 -14.61
N ARG A 74 -0.87 -9.54 -14.04
CA ARG A 74 -1.12 -10.79 -14.78
C ARG A 74 -2.47 -10.84 -15.49
N ASN A 75 -3.38 -9.91 -15.18
CA ASN A 75 -4.70 -9.86 -15.81
C ASN A 75 -4.57 -9.63 -17.33
N ASN A 76 -5.44 -10.31 -18.11
CA ASN A 76 -5.42 -10.27 -19.56
C ASN A 76 -5.72 -8.88 -20.14
N LYS A 77 -6.44 -8.03 -19.44
CA LYS A 77 -6.67 -6.63 -19.87
C LYS A 77 -5.39 -5.81 -20.09
N TYR A 78 -4.25 -6.25 -19.55
CA TYR A 78 -2.97 -5.56 -19.68
C TYR A 78 -2.07 -6.10 -20.81
N ILE A 79 -2.54 -7.07 -21.62
CA ILE A 79 -1.73 -7.65 -22.72
C ILE A 79 -1.27 -6.56 -23.71
N THR A 80 -2.16 -5.65 -24.04
CA THR A 80 -1.91 -4.56 -25.03
C THR A 80 -1.90 -3.17 -24.40
N ASP A 81 -1.94 -3.07 -23.06
CA ASP A 81 -1.99 -1.78 -22.38
C ASP A 81 -0.61 -1.11 -22.34
N THR A 82 -0.41 -0.15 -23.25
CA THR A 82 0.84 0.61 -23.37
C THR A 82 0.99 1.75 -22.35
N ASN A 83 -0.01 1.96 -21.48
CA ASN A 83 0.09 2.95 -20.42
C ASN A 83 1.00 2.48 -19.27
N PRO A 84 1.59 3.39 -18.47
CA PRO A 84 2.32 3.05 -17.26
C PRO A 84 1.39 2.40 -16.21
N ILE A 85 1.97 1.83 -15.16
CA ILE A 85 1.21 1.27 -14.02
C ILE A 85 0.24 2.31 -13.48
N GLU A 86 0.72 3.54 -13.29
CA GLU A 86 -0.08 4.68 -12.87
C GLU A 86 0.33 5.95 -13.62
N GLN A 87 -0.65 6.66 -14.20
CA GLN A 87 -0.43 7.76 -15.15
C GLN A 87 0.45 8.90 -14.62
N PHE A 88 0.28 9.29 -13.37
CA PHE A 88 1.01 10.44 -12.79
C PHE A 88 2.10 10.02 -11.80
N CYS A 89 2.40 8.73 -11.73
CA CYS A 89 3.46 8.22 -10.88
C CYS A 89 4.84 8.63 -11.42
N LYS A 90 5.68 9.17 -10.55
CA LYS A 90 7.03 9.66 -10.91
C LYS A 90 8.14 8.62 -10.73
N CYS A 91 7.79 7.36 -10.35
CA CYS A 91 8.80 6.32 -10.19
C CYS A 91 9.48 5.98 -11.52
N PHE A 92 10.68 5.40 -11.41
CA PHE A 92 11.45 4.96 -12.58
C PHE A 92 10.65 4.02 -13.49
N THR A 93 9.92 3.07 -12.91
CA THR A 93 9.13 2.09 -13.66
C THR A 93 8.04 2.76 -14.49
N CYS A 94 7.23 3.64 -13.89
CA CYS A 94 6.13 4.30 -14.60
C CYS A 94 6.60 5.29 -15.65
N LYS A 95 7.81 5.86 -15.51
CA LYS A 95 8.38 6.79 -16.50
C LYS A 95 8.87 6.09 -17.77
N ASN A 96 9.26 4.81 -17.65
CA ASN A 96 10.03 4.15 -18.71
C ASN A 96 9.34 2.89 -19.26
N TYR A 97 8.34 2.31 -18.59
CA TYR A 97 7.78 1.01 -18.94
C TYR A 97 6.26 0.99 -18.90
N SER A 98 5.67 0.28 -19.86
CA SER A 98 4.23 0.05 -19.95
C SER A 98 3.79 -1.18 -19.13
N LYS A 99 2.49 -1.25 -18.78
CA LYS A 99 1.90 -2.43 -18.16
C LYS A 99 2.03 -3.68 -19.03
N SER A 100 1.86 -3.55 -20.35
CA SER A 100 2.02 -4.68 -21.29
C SER A 100 3.43 -5.26 -21.25
N TYR A 101 4.46 -4.41 -21.22
CA TYR A 101 5.84 -4.85 -21.14
C TYR A 101 6.17 -5.52 -19.81
N ILE A 102 5.78 -4.91 -18.69
CA ILE A 102 5.98 -5.48 -17.35
C ILE A 102 5.26 -6.84 -17.23
N ARG A 103 4.03 -6.93 -17.74
CA ARG A 103 3.27 -8.19 -17.80
C ARG A 103 3.99 -9.25 -18.64
N HIS A 104 4.53 -8.87 -19.79
CA HIS A 104 5.30 -9.78 -20.64
C HIS A 104 6.50 -10.36 -19.87
N LEU A 105 7.31 -9.50 -19.26
CA LEU A 105 8.45 -9.94 -18.44
C LEU A 105 8.02 -10.89 -17.29
N ASP A 106 6.95 -10.55 -16.57
CA ASP A 106 6.42 -11.39 -15.48
C ASP A 106 5.96 -12.77 -16.00
N ARG A 107 5.33 -12.82 -17.18
CA ARG A 107 4.91 -14.10 -17.79
C ARG A 107 6.07 -14.95 -18.29
N CYS A 108 7.19 -14.33 -18.64
CA CYS A 108 8.44 -15.00 -18.99
C CYS A 108 9.29 -15.36 -17.77
N ASN A 109 8.82 -15.08 -16.55
CA ASN A 109 9.59 -15.23 -15.30
C ASN A 109 10.92 -14.48 -15.30
N ASP A 110 11.00 -13.35 -16.02
CA ASP A 110 12.19 -12.50 -16.02
C ASP A 110 12.28 -11.74 -14.70
N ILE A 111 13.44 -11.78 -14.05
CA ILE A 111 13.70 -11.11 -12.77
C ILE A 111 13.52 -9.59 -12.86
N LEU A 112 13.69 -9.00 -14.04
CA LEU A 112 13.47 -7.58 -14.27
C LEU A 112 12.03 -7.17 -13.96
N ALA A 113 11.04 -8.03 -14.22
CA ALA A 113 9.64 -7.78 -13.83
C ALA A 113 9.53 -7.54 -12.33
N ALA A 114 10.05 -8.45 -11.52
CA ALA A 114 10.02 -8.33 -10.04
C ALA A 114 10.73 -7.06 -9.56
N ARG A 115 11.87 -6.70 -10.18
CA ARG A 115 12.62 -5.49 -9.87
C ARG A 115 11.81 -4.22 -10.18
N LEU A 116 11.25 -4.11 -11.39
CA LEU A 116 10.48 -2.94 -11.84
C LEU A 116 9.21 -2.75 -10.98
N MET A 117 8.50 -3.85 -10.71
CA MET A 117 7.31 -3.84 -9.86
C MET A 117 7.62 -3.46 -8.41
N THR A 118 8.76 -3.93 -7.88
CA THR A 118 9.22 -3.56 -6.54
C THR A 118 9.56 -2.06 -6.45
N ILE A 119 10.28 -1.52 -7.44
CA ILE A 119 10.58 -0.08 -7.52
C ILE A 119 9.28 0.74 -7.47
N HIS A 120 8.26 0.33 -8.23
CA HIS A 120 6.98 1.02 -8.24
C HIS A 120 6.29 0.95 -6.86
N ASN A 121 6.14 -0.24 -6.28
CA ASN A 121 5.45 -0.40 -5.00
C ASN A 121 6.17 0.33 -3.85
N VAL A 122 7.49 0.27 -3.78
CA VAL A 122 8.25 1.00 -2.75
C VAL A 122 8.06 2.51 -2.92
N TYR A 123 8.11 3.02 -4.16
CA TYR A 123 7.84 4.43 -4.44
C TYR A 123 6.41 4.82 -4.02
N PHE A 124 5.41 3.99 -4.34
CA PHE A 124 4.03 4.21 -3.91
C PHE A 124 3.92 4.36 -2.39
N TYR A 125 4.55 3.46 -1.62
CA TYR A 125 4.49 3.54 -0.16
C TYR A 125 5.19 4.78 0.41
N GLN A 126 6.30 5.22 -0.17
CA GLN A 126 6.95 6.47 0.23
C GLN A 126 6.05 7.69 -0.03
N GLU A 127 5.41 7.75 -1.20
CA GLU A 127 4.47 8.82 -1.52
C GLU A 127 3.19 8.73 -0.67
N PHE A 128 2.71 7.54 -0.36
CA PHE A 128 1.60 7.31 0.55
C PHE A 128 1.88 7.88 1.95
N MET A 129 3.03 7.55 2.53
CA MET A 129 3.45 8.08 3.82
C MET A 129 3.66 9.61 3.78
N ARG A 130 4.16 10.15 2.67
CA ARG A 130 4.25 11.59 2.48
C ARG A 130 2.85 12.25 2.49
N LYS A 131 1.87 11.66 1.79
CA LYS A 131 0.48 12.16 1.79
C LYS A 131 -0.15 12.11 3.17
N ILE A 132 0.07 11.04 3.95
CA ILE A 132 -0.37 10.95 5.35
C ILE A 132 0.18 12.13 6.16
N ARG A 133 1.50 12.41 6.10
CA ARG A 133 2.11 13.54 6.82
C ARG A 133 1.50 14.89 6.43
N VAL A 134 1.24 15.09 5.13
CA VAL A 134 0.55 16.31 4.66
C VAL A 134 -0.88 16.38 5.23
N ALA A 135 -1.62 15.28 5.20
CA ALA A 135 -2.99 15.21 5.73
C ALA A 135 -3.04 15.51 7.24
N ILE A 136 -2.03 15.07 8.00
CA ILE A 136 -1.89 15.41 9.43
C ILE A 136 -1.65 16.92 9.58
N ALA A 137 -0.67 17.49 8.87
CA ALA A 137 -0.33 18.91 8.94
C ALA A 137 -1.52 19.81 8.58
N GLU A 138 -2.34 19.40 7.61
CA GLU A 138 -3.54 20.10 7.17
C GLU A 138 -4.79 19.76 8.00
N ARG A 139 -4.67 18.96 9.06
CA ARG A 139 -5.77 18.50 9.95
C ARG A 139 -6.93 17.84 9.20
N ARG A 140 -6.64 17.11 8.11
CA ARG A 140 -7.63 16.40 7.28
C ARG A 140 -7.41 14.89 7.18
N LEU A 141 -6.68 14.31 8.14
CA LEU A 141 -6.37 12.87 8.12
C LEU A 141 -7.64 12.01 8.09
N GLY A 142 -8.70 12.37 8.84
CA GLY A 142 -9.97 11.64 8.81
C GLY A 142 -10.59 11.59 7.41
N LYS A 143 -10.65 12.74 6.72
CA LYS A 143 -11.12 12.80 5.32
C LYS A 143 -10.27 11.95 4.38
N TYR A 144 -8.95 11.94 4.57
CA TYR A 144 -8.06 11.12 3.76
C TYR A 144 -8.29 9.61 4.01
N ILE A 145 -8.62 9.21 5.23
CA ILE A 145 -9.00 7.82 5.55
C ILE A 145 -10.29 7.44 4.82
N GLU A 146 -11.32 8.28 4.84
CA GLU A 146 -12.57 8.04 4.09
C GLU A 146 -12.33 7.87 2.58
N GLU A 147 -11.41 8.65 2.00
CA GLU A 147 -10.99 8.49 0.61
C GLU A 147 -10.34 7.12 0.36
N LEU A 148 -9.49 6.65 1.29
CA LEU A 148 -8.85 5.34 1.21
C LEU A 148 -9.85 4.19 1.40
N GLU A 149 -10.81 4.33 2.30
CA GLU A 149 -11.91 3.35 2.50
C GLU A 149 -12.68 3.15 1.19
N ASN A 150 -13.10 4.23 0.54
CA ASN A 150 -13.78 4.17 -0.75
C ASN A 150 -12.97 3.46 -1.84
N ILE A 151 -11.64 3.57 -1.80
CA ILE A 151 -10.76 2.93 -2.77
C ILE A 151 -10.57 1.43 -2.46
N TYR A 152 -10.27 1.09 -1.21
CA TYR A 152 -9.82 -0.26 -0.87
C TYR A 152 -10.95 -1.20 -0.44
N LEU A 153 -12.04 -0.71 0.18
CA LEU A 153 -13.19 -1.53 0.56
C LEU A 153 -14.03 -1.89 -0.66
N SER A 154 -14.27 -0.96 -1.58
CA SER A 154 -14.98 -1.24 -2.84
C SER A 154 -14.26 -2.29 -3.71
N GLN A 155 -12.95 -2.44 -3.58
CA GLN A 155 -12.19 -3.49 -4.26
C GLN A 155 -12.21 -4.84 -3.52
N GLY A 156 -12.37 -4.85 -2.20
CA GLY A 156 -12.49 -6.08 -1.39
C GLY A 156 -13.71 -6.91 -1.76
N GLU A 157 -14.82 -6.27 -2.05
CA GLU A 157 -16.05 -6.91 -2.50
C GLU A 157 -15.93 -7.55 -3.88
N GLN A 158 -15.07 -7.01 -4.76
CA GLN A 158 -14.87 -7.52 -6.13
C GLN A 158 -13.82 -8.64 -6.25
N ASN A 159 -12.94 -8.83 -5.29
CA ASN A 159 -11.74 -9.66 -5.45
C ASN A 159 -11.55 -10.77 -4.39
N GLY A 160 -12.50 -11.01 -3.50
CA GLY A 160 -12.43 -12.04 -2.44
C GLY A 160 -11.09 -12.00 -1.66
N ASN A 161 -11.14 -11.76 -0.38
CA ASN A 161 -10.10 -11.77 0.66
C ASN A 161 -8.62 -11.81 0.21
N TYR A 162 -7.91 -10.71 0.47
CA TYR A 162 -6.44 -10.64 0.50
C TYR A 162 -5.89 -11.09 1.85
#